data_9b541061b14181a339b85511f6970cd5
#
_entry.id   9b541061b14181a339b85511f6970cd5
#
_cell.length_a   1.000
_cell.length_b   1.000
_cell.length_c   1.000
_cell.angle_alpha   90.00
_cell.angle_beta   90.00
_cell.angle_gamma   90.00
#
_symmetry.space_group_name_H-M   'P 1'
#
loop_
_entity.id
_entity.type
_entity.pdbx_description
1 polymer ?
#
loop_
_entity_poly.entity_id
_entity_poly.type
_entity_poly.pdbx_seq_one_letter_code
_entity_poly.pdbx_strand_id
1 'polypeptide(L)'
;MLCCEHAQPLRLQQWLLVSSVLKTTLNTPLPIHDALEFRIRSWKVGEEDIQWPFPLPSSLDPIDEAIYLAFHQQTKIGWPHALQRHLSSHWGQAMTTYMHHRYPNQAFKPTSWTRMVIRSLREYAYSQWKERNSHIHGVDLKASQAISRKLAQQQITTAYHNTSTIPGDEQSFTFGTPLIDRLIQPTSLLNAWLLQYKAGQHRLANQLKQEQRNQGKITKFLIARTTGRRPPTPPD
;
A
#
# COMPACT_ATOMS: atom_id res chain seq x y z
N MET A 1 -2.49 -0.03 0.35
CA MET A 1 -2.01 -1.14 -0.50
C MET A 1 -3.14 -1.86 -1.27
N LEU A 2 -4.41 -1.63 -0.98
CA LEU A 2 -5.58 -2.34 -1.51
C LEU A 2 -6.45 -1.52 -2.48
N CYS A 3 -6.04 -0.31 -2.86
CA CYS A 3 -6.88 0.68 -3.56
C CYS A 3 -6.93 0.56 -5.10
N CYS A 4 -6.44 -0.52 -5.72
CA CYS A 4 -6.60 -0.70 -7.16
C CYS A 4 -7.98 -1.31 -7.47
N GLU A 5 -8.92 -0.52 -7.97
CA GLU A 5 -10.26 -0.95 -8.38
C GLU A 5 -10.24 -2.15 -9.35
N HIS A 6 -9.29 -2.19 -10.27
CA HIS A 6 -9.11 -3.28 -11.23
C HIS A 6 -8.81 -4.65 -10.60
N ALA A 7 -8.27 -4.68 -9.38
CA ALA A 7 -7.93 -5.92 -8.69
C ALA A 7 -9.03 -6.43 -7.73
N GLN A 8 -10.13 -5.69 -7.58
CA GLN A 8 -11.21 -6.07 -6.65
C GLN A 8 -11.89 -7.40 -7.00
N PRO A 9 -12.27 -7.69 -8.26
CA PRO A 9 -12.93 -8.95 -8.59
C PRO A 9 -12.06 -10.16 -8.28
N LEU A 10 -10.77 -10.08 -8.64
CA LEU A 10 -9.81 -11.17 -8.38
C LEU A 10 -9.56 -11.38 -6.88
N ARG A 11 -9.48 -10.30 -6.11
CA ARG A 11 -9.37 -10.37 -4.64
C ARG A 11 -10.58 -11.06 -4.02
N LEU A 12 -11.78 -10.75 -4.52
CA LEU A 12 -12.99 -11.41 -4.04
C LEU A 12 -12.97 -12.91 -4.36
N GLN A 13 -12.64 -13.26 -5.59
CA GLN A 13 -12.53 -14.66 -6.02
C GLN A 13 -11.51 -15.45 -5.17
N GLN A 14 -10.33 -14.89 -4.97
CA GLN A 14 -9.29 -15.52 -4.15
C GLN A 14 -9.71 -15.62 -2.68
N TRP A 15 -10.47 -14.65 -2.17
CA TRP A 15 -11.02 -14.73 -0.83
C TRP A 15 -12.06 -15.86 -0.70
N LEU A 16 -12.91 -16.06 -1.70
CA LEU A 16 -13.88 -17.16 -1.70
C LEU A 16 -13.20 -18.53 -1.61
N LEU A 17 -12.03 -18.70 -2.21
CA LEU A 17 -11.22 -19.91 -2.06
C LEU A 17 -10.75 -20.10 -0.61
N VAL A 18 -10.23 -19.05 0.02
CA VAL A 18 -9.81 -19.12 1.44
C VAL A 18 -11.01 -19.39 2.35
N SER A 19 -12.13 -18.70 2.15
CA SER A 19 -13.38 -18.92 2.89
C SER A 19 -13.85 -20.37 2.75
N SER A 20 -13.78 -20.96 1.55
CA SER A 20 -14.07 -22.37 1.31
C SER A 20 -13.14 -23.29 2.11
N VAL A 21 -11.82 -23.03 2.11
CA VAL A 21 -10.85 -23.82 2.89
C VAL A 21 -11.16 -23.75 4.39
N LEU A 22 -11.48 -22.57 4.92
CA LEU A 22 -11.86 -22.41 6.32
C LEU A 22 -13.10 -23.25 6.67
N LYS A 23 -14.11 -23.26 5.81
CA LYS A 23 -15.35 -24.03 6.04
C LYS A 23 -15.14 -25.53 5.88
N THR A 24 -14.59 -25.97 4.76
CA THR A 24 -14.60 -27.39 4.38
C THR A 24 -13.39 -28.15 4.89
N THR A 25 -12.19 -27.59 4.80
CA THR A 25 -10.95 -28.26 5.18
C THR A 25 -10.66 -28.13 6.67
N LEU A 26 -10.90 -26.94 7.22
CA LEU A 26 -10.63 -26.67 8.64
C LEU A 26 -11.84 -26.88 9.52
N ASN A 27 -13.00 -27.22 8.95
CA ASN A 27 -14.26 -27.39 9.67
C ASN A 27 -14.53 -26.25 10.67
N THR A 28 -14.22 -25.02 10.24
CA THR A 28 -14.45 -23.84 11.07
C THR A 28 -15.94 -23.64 11.26
N PRO A 29 -16.43 -23.58 12.50
CA PRO A 29 -17.85 -23.36 12.79
C PRO A 29 -18.35 -22.07 12.15
N LEU A 30 -19.59 -22.10 11.68
CA LEU A 30 -20.21 -21.00 10.97
C LEU A 30 -20.10 -19.66 11.71
N PRO A 31 -20.39 -19.55 13.04
CA PRO A 31 -20.26 -18.27 13.75
C PRO A 31 -18.83 -17.71 13.75
N ILE A 32 -17.81 -18.56 13.92
CA ILE A 32 -16.40 -18.16 13.89
C ILE A 32 -16.00 -17.76 12.46
N HIS A 33 -16.42 -18.56 11.48
CA HIS A 33 -16.17 -18.28 10.07
C HIS A 33 -16.77 -16.93 9.67
N ASP A 34 -18.04 -16.68 9.99
CA ASP A 34 -18.76 -15.47 9.59
C ASP A 34 -18.17 -14.21 10.24
N ALA A 35 -17.70 -14.31 11.48
CA ALA A 35 -17.01 -13.21 12.15
C ALA A 35 -15.67 -12.88 11.47
N LEU A 36 -14.88 -13.89 11.08
CA LEU A 36 -13.64 -13.71 10.33
C LEU A 36 -13.93 -13.15 8.93
N GLU A 37 -14.90 -13.73 8.22
CA GLU A 37 -15.24 -13.30 6.86
C GLU A 37 -15.75 -11.88 6.82
N PHE A 38 -16.66 -11.53 7.70
CA PHE A 38 -17.23 -10.19 7.80
C PHE A 38 -16.13 -9.15 7.89
N ARG A 39 -15.21 -9.30 8.83
CA ARG A 39 -14.19 -8.28 9.07
C ARG A 39 -13.14 -8.21 7.95
N ILE A 40 -12.75 -9.35 7.38
CA ILE A 40 -11.81 -9.34 6.26
C ILE A 40 -12.46 -8.73 5.02
N ARG A 41 -13.73 -8.96 4.76
CA ARG A 41 -14.47 -8.30 3.68
C ARG A 41 -14.51 -6.79 3.87
N SER A 42 -14.89 -6.33 5.04
CA SER A 42 -14.98 -4.92 5.37
C SER A 42 -13.63 -4.21 5.23
N TRP A 43 -12.58 -4.81 5.77
CA TRP A 43 -11.23 -4.28 5.60
C TRP A 43 -10.80 -4.19 4.12
N LYS A 44 -11.22 -5.13 3.26
CA LYS A 44 -10.93 -5.12 1.82
C LYS A 44 -11.57 -3.94 1.09
N VAL A 45 -12.70 -3.45 1.54
CA VAL A 45 -13.39 -2.27 0.96
C VAL A 45 -12.97 -0.95 1.60
N GLY A 46 -12.01 -1.00 2.54
CA GLY A 46 -11.44 0.20 3.16
C GLY A 46 -12.23 0.71 4.37
N GLU A 47 -13.16 -0.07 4.88
CA GLU A 47 -13.89 0.25 6.10
C GLU A 47 -13.01 -0.07 7.32
N GLU A 48 -12.39 0.96 7.92
CA GLU A 48 -11.48 0.78 9.07
C GLU A 48 -12.24 0.69 10.40
N ASP A 49 -13.30 1.47 10.57
CA ASP A 49 -14.06 1.61 11.84
C ASP A 49 -15.34 0.78 11.87
N ILE A 50 -15.22 -0.51 11.61
CA ILE A 50 -16.39 -1.39 11.68
C ILE A 50 -16.59 -1.90 13.10
N GLN A 51 -17.75 -1.56 13.62
CA GLN A 51 -18.25 -2.13 14.86
C GLN A 51 -18.67 -3.59 14.67
N TRP A 52 -18.75 -4.31 15.77
CA TRP A 52 -19.25 -5.67 15.84
C TRP A 52 -20.67 -5.76 15.20
N PRO A 53 -20.87 -6.55 14.13
CA PRO A 53 -22.11 -6.52 13.35
C PRO A 53 -23.21 -7.41 13.90
N PHE A 54 -22.86 -8.26 14.87
CA PHE A 54 -23.80 -9.21 15.44
C PHE A 54 -24.41 -8.65 16.73
N PRO A 55 -25.55 -9.19 17.19
CA PRO A 55 -26.07 -8.84 18.49
C PRO A 55 -24.98 -9.00 19.57
N LEU A 56 -24.97 -8.10 20.55
CA LEU A 56 -24.05 -8.25 21.68
C LEU A 56 -24.30 -9.61 22.34
N PRO A 57 -23.23 -10.33 22.72
CA PRO A 57 -23.37 -11.62 23.37
C PRO A 57 -24.31 -11.50 24.56
N SER A 58 -25.35 -12.31 24.59
CA SER A 58 -26.11 -12.47 25.83
C SER A 58 -25.16 -13.11 26.83
N SER A 59 -25.20 -12.69 28.09
CA SER A 59 -24.36 -13.24 29.18
C SER A 59 -24.51 -14.74 29.41
N LEU A 60 -25.31 -15.41 28.58
CA LEU A 60 -25.66 -16.82 28.67
C LEU A 60 -25.04 -17.72 27.59
N ASP A 61 -24.43 -17.16 26.53
CA ASP A 61 -23.78 -17.97 25.51
C ASP A 61 -22.25 -17.78 25.52
N PRO A 62 -21.49 -18.75 26.09
CA PRO A 62 -20.05 -18.70 26.18
C PRO A 62 -19.36 -18.73 24.81
N ILE A 63 -20.03 -19.23 23.75
CA ILE A 63 -19.48 -19.27 22.38
C ILE A 63 -19.46 -17.87 21.80
N ASP A 64 -20.59 -17.16 21.88
CA ASP A 64 -20.71 -15.79 21.35
C ASP A 64 -19.78 -14.83 22.08
N GLU A 65 -19.65 -14.97 23.41
CA GLU A 65 -18.70 -14.19 24.20
C GLU A 65 -17.25 -14.44 23.75
N ALA A 66 -16.86 -15.68 23.55
CA ALA A 66 -15.52 -16.03 23.11
C ALA A 66 -15.21 -15.49 21.70
N ILE A 67 -16.18 -15.52 20.78
CA ILE A 67 -16.05 -14.97 19.42
C ILE A 67 -15.95 -13.45 19.49
N TYR A 68 -16.77 -12.79 20.29
CA TYR A 68 -16.73 -11.35 20.51
C TYR A 68 -15.38 -10.89 21.04
N LEU A 69 -14.85 -11.56 22.07
CA LEU A 69 -13.52 -11.28 22.62
C LEU A 69 -12.43 -11.48 21.55
N ALA A 70 -12.50 -12.56 20.76
CA ALA A 70 -11.53 -12.81 19.70
C ALA A 70 -11.53 -11.70 18.64
N PHE A 71 -12.72 -11.26 18.23
CA PHE A 71 -12.90 -10.17 17.28
C PHE A 71 -12.31 -8.86 17.81
N HIS A 72 -12.64 -8.47 19.05
CA HIS A 72 -12.15 -7.25 19.66
C HIS A 72 -10.63 -7.26 19.88
N GLN A 73 -10.06 -8.38 20.29
CA GLN A 73 -8.62 -8.49 20.45
C GLN A 73 -7.90 -8.44 19.09
N GLN A 74 -8.48 -9.05 18.06
CA GLN A 74 -7.93 -8.91 16.70
C GLN A 74 -8.02 -7.48 16.19
N THR A 75 -9.08 -6.75 16.51
CA THR A 75 -9.23 -5.33 16.14
C THR A 75 -8.15 -4.47 16.80
N LYS A 76 -7.78 -4.74 18.06
CA LYS A 76 -6.67 -4.05 18.75
C LYS A 76 -5.30 -4.36 18.12
N ILE A 77 -5.07 -5.61 17.69
CA ILE A 77 -3.84 -6.00 16.97
C ILE A 77 -3.80 -5.35 15.59
N GLY A 78 -4.97 -5.16 14.98
CA GLY A 78 -5.12 -4.70 13.61
C GLY A 78 -5.28 -5.86 12.62
N TRP A 79 -6.27 -5.75 11.76
CA TRP A 79 -6.58 -6.79 10.77
C TRP A 79 -5.54 -6.94 9.64
N PRO A 80 -4.83 -5.88 9.21
CA PRO A 80 -3.67 -6.05 8.32
C PRO A 80 -2.63 -7.01 8.89
N HIS A 81 -2.44 -7.02 10.21
CA HIS A 81 -1.49 -7.89 10.88
C HIS A 81 -1.91 -9.37 10.88
N ALA A 82 -3.22 -9.68 10.78
CA ALA A 82 -3.67 -11.07 10.61
C ALA A 82 -3.08 -11.71 9.34
N LEU A 83 -2.97 -10.95 8.24
CA LEU A 83 -2.32 -11.40 7.01
C LEU A 83 -0.79 -11.52 7.16
N GLN A 84 -0.21 -10.88 8.18
CA GLN A 84 1.21 -10.91 8.53
C GLN A 84 1.53 -11.92 9.63
N ARG A 85 0.65 -12.90 9.88
CA ARG A 85 0.76 -13.98 10.90
C ARG A 85 0.43 -13.58 12.34
N HIS A 86 -0.12 -12.39 12.58
CA HIS A 86 -0.49 -11.93 13.92
C HIS A 86 -1.99 -12.15 14.18
N LEU A 87 -2.41 -13.40 14.16
CA LEU A 87 -3.77 -13.78 14.54
C LEU A 87 -3.87 -13.86 16.07
N SER A 88 -4.89 -13.21 16.64
CA SER A 88 -5.12 -13.26 18.10
C SER A 88 -5.30 -14.69 18.58
N SER A 89 -4.67 -15.04 19.70
CA SER A 89 -4.85 -16.34 20.37
C SER A 89 -6.30 -16.61 20.80
N HIS A 90 -7.10 -15.55 20.98
CA HIS A 90 -8.51 -15.65 21.33
C HIS A 90 -9.35 -16.37 20.25
N TRP A 91 -8.93 -16.36 18.98
CA TRP A 91 -9.58 -17.17 17.95
C TRP A 91 -9.43 -18.67 18.21
N GLY A 92 -8.25 -19.09 18.68
CA GLY A 92 -8.03 -20.48 19.13
C GLY A 92 -8.86 -20.82 20.36
N GLN A 93 -9.03 -19.88 21.28
CA GLN A 93 -9.89 -20.04 22.47
C GLN A 93 -11.35 -20.14 22.07
N ALA A 94 -11.85 -19.26 21.20
CA ALA A 94 -13.23 -19.32 20.68
C ALA A 94 -13.53 -20.67 20.02
N MET A 95 -12.58 -21.17 19.20
CA MET A 95 -12.70 -22.48 18.60
C MET A 95 -12.72 -23.62 19.66
N THR A 96 -11.90 -23.50 20.70
CA THR A 96 -11.87 -24.45 21.80
C THR A 96 -13.19 -24.45 22.57
N THR A 97 -13.72 -23.28 22.92
CA THR A 97 -15.01 -23.11 23.58
C THR A 97 -16.14 -23.75 22.77
N TYR A 98 -16.16 -23.47 21.44
CA TYR A 98 -17.14 -24.09 20.55
C TYR A 98 -17.03 -25.61 20.54
N MET A 99 -15.83 -26.17 20.41
CA MET A 99 -15.62 -27.61 20.35
C MET A 99 -16.02 -28.28 21.67
N HIS A 100 -15.65 -27.74 22.82
CA HIS A 100 -16.05 -28.24 24.11
C HIS A 100 -17.57 -28.24 24.33
N HIS A 101 -18.22 -27.17 23.86
CA HIS A 101 -19.68 -27.06 24.03
C HIS A 101 -20.47 -28.02 23.11
N ARG A 102 -20.00 -28.15 21.84
CA ARG A 102 -20.72 -28.98 20.84
C ARG A 102 -20.26 -30.43 20.76
N TYR A 103 -18.98 -30.66 21.09
CA TYR A 103 -18.35 -31.99 20.94
C TYR A 103 -17.43 -32.28 22.13
N PRO A 104 -17.98 -32.42 23.35
CA PRO A 104 -17.20 -32.52 24.59
C PRO A 104 -16.25 -33.72 24.64
N ASN A 105 -16.54 -34.78 23.86
CA ASN A 105 -15.73 -36.00 23.81
C ASN A 105 -14.68 -36.00 22.68
N GLN A 106 -14.57 -34.92 21.90
CA GLN A 106 -13.59 -34.84 20.82
C GLN A 106 -12.33 -34.08 21.26
N ALA A 107 -11.20 -34.74 21.10
CA ALA A 107 -9.92 -34.06 21.31
C ALA A 107 -9.69 -32.99 20.22
N PHE A 108 -9.57 -31.75 20.63
CA PHE A 108 -9.30 -30.62 19.72
C PHE A 108 -7.97 -29.97 20.06
N LYS A 109 -7.16 -29.67 19.01
CA LYS A 109 -5.89 -28.98 19.14
C LYS A 109 -6.00 -27.56 18.57
N PRO A 110 -6.28 -26.54 19.38
CA PRO A 110 -6.50 -25.16 18.92
C PRO A 110 -5.28 -24.60 18.16
N THR A 111 -4.06 -24.96 18.59
CA THR A 111 -2.82 -24.52 17.94
C THR A 111 -2.69 -25.04 16.50
N SER A 112 -3.19 -26.25 16.21
CA SER A 112 -3.19 -26.80 14.85
C SER A 112 -4.14 -26.02 13.95
N TRP A 113 -5.37 -25.80 14.40
CA TRP A 113 -6.37 -25.02 13.68
C TRP A 113 -5.88 -23.59 13.43
N THR A 114 -5.42 -22.88 14.48
CA THR A 114 -4.90 -21.51 14.36
C THR A 114 -3.74 -21.42 13.36
N ARG A 115 -2.82 -22.39 13.40
CA ARG A 115 -1.69 -22.44 12.44
C ARG A 115 -2.18 -22.58 11.00
N MET A 116 -3.21 -23.39 10.76
CA MET A 116 -3.75 -23.57 9.42
C MET A 116 -4.51 -22.32 8.94
N VAL A 117 -5.26 -21.66 9.82
CA VAL A 117 -5.89 -20.36 9.52
C VAL A 117 -4.81 -19.33 9.11
N ILE A 118 -3.76 -19.18 9.92
CA ILE A 118 -2.65 -18.26 9.62
C ILE A 118 -2.01 -18.62 8.28
N ARG A 119 -1.82 -19.91 7.99
CA ARG A 119 -1.27 -20.36 6.70
C ARG A 119 -2.15 -19.94 5.54
N SER A 120 -3.47 -20.17 5.63
CA SER A 120 -4.42 -19.81 4.57
C SER A 120 -4.48 -18.29 4.34
N LEU A 121 -4.48 -17.49 5.41
CA LEU A 121 -4.43 -16.04 5.31
C LEU A 121 -3.12 -15.54 4.68
N ARG A 122 -2.00 -16.16 5.00
CA ARG A 122 -0.71 -15.84 4.39
C ARG A 122 -0.66 -16.18 2.91
N GLU A 123 -1.19 -17.34 2.52
CA GLU A 123 -1.26 -17.76 1.11
C GLU A 123 -2.13 -16.78 0.31
N TYR A 124 -3.23 -16.32 0.90
CA TYR A 124 -4.04 -15.25 0.32
C TYR A 124 -3.25 -13.95 0.15
N ALA A 125 -2.58 -13.47 1.19
CA ALA A 125 -1.77 -12.25 1.12
C ALA A 125 -0.65 -12.36 0.07
N TYR A 126 0.00 -13.52 -0.01
CA TYR A 126 1.05 -13.79 -0.99
C TYR A 126 0.52 -13.79 -2.42
N SER A 127 -0.66 -14.39 -2.66
CA SER A 127 -1.30 -14.38 -3.98
C SER A 127 -1.65 -12.96 -4.44
N GLN A 128 -2.14 -12.10 -3.53
CA GLN A 128 -2.40 -10.68 -3.79
C GLN A 128 -1.11 -9.93 -4.15
N TRP A 129 -0.04 -10.19 -3.42
CA TRP A 129 1.26 -9.58 -3.67
C TRP A 129 1.84 -10.01 -5.03
N LYS A 130 1.76 -11.31 -5.34
CA LYS A 130 2.21 -11.87 -6.61
C LYS A 130 1.47 -11.27 -7.79
N GLU A 131 0.15 -11.16 -7.69
CA GLU A 131 -0.71 -10.56 -8.72
C GLU A 131 -0.37 -9.09 -8.95
N ARG A 132 -0.27 -8.32 -7.87
CA ARG A 132 0.15 -6.92 -7.95
C ARG A 132 1.52 -6.77 -8.60
N ASN A 133 2.47 -7.61 -8.22
CA ASN A 133 3.82 -7.56 -8.79
C ASN A 133 3.81 -7.93 -10.27
N SER A 134 3.03 -8.94 -10.69
CA SER A 134 2.91 -9.29 -12.09
C SER A 134 2.29 -8.16 -12.92
N HIS A 135 1.34 -7.43 -12.35
CA HIS A 135 0.73 -6.28 -13.01
C HIS A 135 1.69 -5.08 -13.14
N ILE A 136 2.49 -4.82 -12.10
CA ILE A 136 3.42 -3.68 -12.07
C ILE A 136 4.71 -3.97 -12.83
N HIS A 137 5.25 -5.16 -12.67
CA HIS A 137 6.59 -5.52 -13.15
C HIS A 137 6.58 -6.51 -14.31
N GLY A 138 5.41 -7.09 -14.65
CA GLY A 138 5.29 -8.18 -15.62
C GLY A 138 5.57 -9.57 -15.02
N VAL A 139 5.04 -10.58 -15.70
CA VAL A 139 5.12 -11.99 -15.25
C VAL A 139 6.48 -12.61 -15.56
N ASP A 140 7.21 -12.07 -16.54
CA ASP A 140 8.53 -12.50 -16.98
C ASP A 140 9.41 -11.30 -17.37
N LEU A 141 10.67 -11.57 -17.72
CA LEU A 141 11.64 -10.55 -18.09
C LEU A 141 11.17 -9.70 -19.28
N LYS A 142 10.56 -10.33 -20.29
CA LYS A 142 10.08 -9.65 -21.51
C LYS A 142 8.92 -8.71 -21.19
N ALA A 143 7.94 -9.17 -20.43
CA ALA A 143 6.82 -8.35 -19.98
C ALA A 143 7.28 -7.20 -19.07
N SER A 144 8.24 -7.46 -18.16
CA SER A 144 8.87 -6.44 -17.32
C SER A 144 9.58 -5.35 -18.13
N GLN A 145 10.33 -5.74 -19.16
CA GLN A 145 10.99 -4.81 -20.08
C GLN A 145 9.99 -3.98 -20.88
N ALA A 146 8.89 -4.59 -21.35
CA ALA A 146 7.84 -3.90 -22.08
C ALA A 146 7.13 -2.85 -21.20
N ILE A 147 6.79 -3.18 -19.95
CA ILE A 147 6.21 -2.26 -18.98
C ILE A 147 7.18 -1.11 -18.68
N SER A 148 8.45 -1.43 -18.40
CA SER A 148 9.49 -0.42 -18.14
C SER A 148 9.66 0.54 -19.32
N ARG A 149 9.68 0.02 -20.55
CA ARG A 149 9.73 0.83 -21.78
C ARG A 149 8.53 1.76 -21.88
N LYS A 150 7.32 1.24 -21.70
CA LYS A 150 6.08 2.04 -21.77
C LYS A 150 6.06 3.17 -20.75
N LEU A 151 6.48 2.90 -19.52
CA LEU A 151 6.59 3.92 -18.47
C LEU A 151 7.61 5.00 -18.81
N ALA A 152 8.78 4.61 -19.33
CA ALA A 152 9.80 5.57 -19.76
C ALA A 152 9.27 6.44 -20.91
N GLN A 153 8.59 5.86 -21.89
CA GLN A 153 7.99 6.60 -23.00
C GLN A 153 6.93 7.61 -22.52
N GLN A 154 6.07 7.23 -21.58
CA GLN A 154 5.07 8.13 -21.01
C GLN A 154 5.73 9.31 -20.25
N GLN A 155 6.74 9.05 -19.42
CA GLN A 155 7.46 10.11 -18.72
C GLN A 155 8.15 11.07 -19.70
N ILE A 156 8.75 10.57 -20.77
CA ILE A 156 9.39 11.37 -21.81
C ILE A 156 8.37 12.24 -22.51
N THR A 157 7.24 11.68 -22.93
CA THR A 157 6.15 12.43 -23.57
C THR A 157 5.70 13.58 -22.67
N THR A 158 5.48 13.30 -21.38
CA THR A 158 5.12 14.35 -20.39
C THR A 158 6.21 15.43 -20.28
N ALA A 159 7.48 15.04 -20.29
CA ALA A 159 8.60 15.99 -20.22
C ALA A 159 8.65 16.91 -21.44
N TYR A 160 8.40 16.38 -22.65
CA TYR A 160 8.37 17.20 -23.88
C TYR A 160 7.21 18.21 -23.92
N HIS A 161 6.11 17.95 -23.20
CA HIS A 161 5.04 18.93 -23.01
C HIS A 161 5.35 19.99 -21.94
N ASN A 162 6.35 19.73 -21.08
CA ASN A 162 6.70 20.60 -19.95
C ASN A 162 8.18 21.01 -19.98
N THR A 163 8.65 21.58 -21.09
CA THR A 163 10.06 21.93 -21.32
C THR A 163 10.59 22.98 -20.34
N SER A 164 9.72 23.86 -19.81
CA SER A 164 10.09 24.91 -18.85
C SER A 164 10.51 24.39 -17.46
N THR A 165 10.47 23.08 -17.26
CA THR A 165 10.83 22.46 -15.97
C THR A 165 12.34 22.23 -15.78
N ILE A 166 13.17 22.59 -16.77
CA ILE A 166 14.63 22.57 -16.70
C ILE A 166 15.21 23.95 -17.06
N PRO A 167 16.49 24.25 -16.71
CA PRO A 167 17.14 25.51 -17.06
C PRO A 167 17.07 25.78 -18.57
N GLY A 168 16.88 27.07 -18.94
CA GLY A 168 16.68 27.47 -20.34
C GLY A 168 17.87 27.14 -21.24
N ASP A 169 19.09 27.25 -20.74
CA ASP A 169 20.32 26.90 -21.42
C ASP A 169 20.46 25.39 -21.70
N GLU A 170 19.81 24.54 -20.91
CA GLU A 170 19.81 23.08 -21.09
C GLU A 170 18.68 22.59 -22.02
N GLN A 171 17.66 23.41 -22.30
CA GLN A 171 16.49 22.98 -23.08
C GLN A 171 16.83 22.55 -24.49
N SER A 172 17.66 23.33 -25.19
CA SER A 172 18.06 23.02 -26.57
C SER A 172 18.80 21.69 -26.68
N PHE A 173 19.65 21.37 -25.73
CA PHE A 173 20.36 20.09 -25.65
C PHE A 173 19.45 18.94 -25.26
N THR A 174 18.60 19.14 -24.28
CA THR A 174 17.73 18.08 -23.73
C THR A 174 16.62 17.70 -24.71
N PHE A 175 16.00 18.67 -25.38
CA PHE A 175 14.88 18.49 -26.31
C PHE A 175 15.26 18.65 -27.80
N GLY A 176 16.53 18.73 -28.12
CA GLY A 176 17.01 18.88 -29.50
C GLY A 176 16.70 17.68 -30.42
N THR A 177 16.49 16.49 -29.86
CA THR A 177 16.01 15.34 -30.63
C THR A 177 14.48 15.38 -30.67
N PRO A 178 13.82 15.22 -31.83
CA PRO A 178 12.36 15.14 -31.91
C PRO A 178 11.80 14.03 -31.02
N LEU A 179 10.60 14.23 -30.44
CA LEU A 179 9.96 13.26 -29.55
C LEU A 179 9.84 11.87 -30.17
N ILE A 180 9.41 11.81 -31.46
CA ILE A 180 9.23 10.53 -32.17
C ILE A 180 10.55 9.77 -32.22
N ASP A 181 11.65 10.43 -32.59
CA ASP A 181 12.98 9.81 -32.68
C ASP A 181 13.50 9.39 -31.31
N ARG A 182 13.13 10.12 -30.27
CA ARG A 182 13.46 9.76 -28.89
C ARG A 182 12.74 8.48 -28.46
N LEU A 183 11.43 8.38 -28.71
CA LEU A 183 10.61 7.27 -28.25
C LEU A 183 10.95 5.92 -28.90
N ILE A 184 11.58 5.89 -30.08
CA ILE A 184 12.02 4.66 -30.75
C ILE A 184 13.35 4.11 -30.19
N GLN A 185 14.10 4.92 -29.43
CA GLN A 185 15.41 4.53 -28.88
C GLN A 185 15.29 3.31 -27.92
N PRO A 186 16.39 2.57 -27.71
CA PRO A 186 16.45 1.50 -26.70
C PRO A 186 16.09 2.01 -25.30
N THR A 187 15.47 1.16 -24.49
CA THR A 187 15.03 1.51 -23.12
C THR A 187 16.16 2.05 -22.23
N SER A 188 17.38 1.56 -22.40
CA SER A 188 18.57 2.06 -21.70
C SER A 188 18.83 3.54 -21.99
N LEU A 189 18.71 3.97 -23.26
CA LEU A 189 18.88 5.36 -23.65
C LEU A 189 17.72 6.25 -23.19
N LEU A 190 16.49 5.71 -23.21
CA LEU A 190 15.33 6.41 -22.64
C LEU A 190 15.52 6.68 -21.14
N ASN A 191 15.98 5.69 -20.38
CA ASN A 191 16.25 5.83 -18.96
C ASN A 191 17.43 6.78 -18.67
N ALA A 192 18.49 6.71 -19.45
CA ALA A 192 19.62 7.64 -19.32
C ALA A 192 19.18 9.10 -19.55
N TRP A 193 18.36 9.34 -20.58
CA TRP A 193 17.79 10.65 -20.84
C TRP A 193 16.90 11.14 -19.69
N LEU A 194 16.04 10.27 -19.13
CA LEU A 194 15.20 10.61 -17.99
C LEU A 194 16.02 10.98 -16.75
N LEU A 195 17.15 10.34 -16.51
CA LEU A 195 18.07 10.71 -15.43
C LEU A 195 18.65 12.12 -15.64
N GLN A 196 19.09 12.46 -16.86
CA GLN A 196 19.57 13.79 -17.19
C GLN A 196 18.48 14.86 -17.02
N TYR A 197 17.26 14.58 -17.52
CA TYR A 197 16.11 15.47 -17.36
C TYR A 197 15.78 15.74 -15.88
N LYS A 198 15.72 14.70 -15.04
CA LYS A 198 15.52 14.85 -13.59
C LYS A 198 16.63 15.65 -12.91
N ALA A 199 17.87 15.46 -13.35
CA ALA A 199 18.99 16.26 -12.85
C ALA A 199 18.84 17.74 -13.23
N GLY A 200 18.36 18.05 -14.44
CA GLY A 200 18.03 19.41 -14.88
C GLY A 200 16.93 20.03 -14.01
N GLN A 201 15.85 19.30 -13.75
CA GLN A 201 14.79 19.76 -12.86
C GLN A 201 15.32 20.11 -11.45
N HIS A 202 16.21 19.28 -10.94
CA HIS A 202 16.83 19.51 -9.62
C HIS A 202 17.69 20.78 -9.61
N ARG A 203 18.44 21.04 -10.71
CA ARG A 203 19.23 22.26 -10.86
C ARG A 203 18.33 23.49 -10.87
N LEU A 204 17.29 23.50 -11.69
CA LEU A 204 16.33 24.60 -11.75
C LEU A 204 15.70 24.88 -10.39
N ALA A 205 15.24 23.83 -9.69
CA ALA A 205 14.65 23.97 -8.35
C ALA A 205 15.64 24.59 -7.34
N ASN A 206 16.93 24.25 -7.43
CA ASN A 206 17.96 24.83 -6.58
C ASN A 206 18.27 26.29 -6.95
N GLN A 207 18.31 26.62 -8.23
CA GLN A 207 18.46 27.99 -8.70
C GLN A 207 17.33 28.88 -8.19
N LEU A 208 16.08 28.48 -8.36
CA LEU A 208 14.92 29.22 -7.88
C LEU A 208 14.94 29.44 -6.36
N LYS A 209 15.33 28.42 -5.59
CA LYS A 209 15.50 28.56 -4.13
C LYS A 209 16.59 29.58 -3.78
N GLN A 210 17.68 29.59 -4.53
CA GLN A 210 18.79 30.56 -4.31
C GLN A 210 18.37 31.98 -4.65
N GLU A 211 17.67 32.17 -5.78
CA GLU A 211 17.10 33.46 -6.18
C GLU A 211 16.12 34.00 -5.14
N GLN A 212 15.19 33.17 -4.63
CA GLN A 212 14.28 33.56 -3.57
C GLN A 212 15.03 34.00 -2.29
N ARG A 213 16.09 33.28 -1.91
CA ARG A 213 16.94 33.66 -0.77
C ARG A 213 17.62 35.00 -1.00
N ASN A 214 18.14 35.25 -2.21
CA ASN A 214 18.82 36.49 -2.57
C ASN A 214 17.84 37.67 -2.61
N GLN A 215 16.63 37.47 -3.19
CA GLN A 215 15.56 38.49 -3.17
C GLN A 215 15.15 38.82 -1.74
N GLY A 216 15.00 37.83 -0.85
CA GLY A 216 14.69 38.07 0.56
C GLY A 216 15.77 38.88 1.29
N LYS A 217 17.07 38.70 0.94
CA LYS A 217 18.19 39.52 1.48
C LYS A 217 18.11 40.94 0.97
N ILE A 218 17.89 41.14 -0.33
CA ILE A 218 17.77 42.46 -0.95
C ILE A 218 16.60 43.25 -0.37
N THR A 219 15.43 42.58 -0.22
CA THR A 219 14.24 43.21 0.38
C THR A 219 14.50 43.64 1.83
N LYS A 220 15.17 42.82 2.63
CA LYS A 220 15.53 43.17 4.01
C LYS A 220 16.50 44.36 4.06
N PHE A 221 17.47 44.40 3.15
CA PHE A 221 18.42 45.52 3.03
C PHE A 221 17.73 46.81 2.66
N LEU A 222 16.84 46.78 1.67
CA LEU A 222 16.05 47.96 1.25
C LEU A 222 15.14 48.47 2.38
N ILE A 223 14.46 47.61 3.09
CA ILE A 223 13.62 47.99 4.24
C ILE A 223 14.49 48.64 5.35
N ALA A 224 15.64 48.04 5.66
CA ALA A 224 16.56 48.62 6.65
C ALA A 224 17.04 50.03 6.27
N ARG A 225 17.28 50.26 4.98
CA ARG A 225 17.72 51.57 4.46
C ARG A 225 16.58 52.60 4.51
N THR A 226 15.35 52.23 4.17
CA THR A 226 14.18 53.13 4.21
C THR A 226 13.71 53.44 5.62
N THR A 227 13.94 52.56 6.57
CA THR A 227 13.55 52.74 7.97
C THR A 227 14.63 53.39 8.84
N GLY A 228 15.79 53.76 8.27
CA GLY A 228 16.92 54.35 9.01
C GLY A 228 17.59 53.41 10.01
N ARG A 229 17.23 52.11 10.03
CA ARG A 229 17.89 51.11 10.91
C ARG A 229 19.17 50.58 10.22
N ARG A 230 20.29 50.72 10.96
CA ARG A 230 21.56 50.11 10.55
C ARG A 230 21.40 48.60 10.31
N PRO A 231 21.85 48.04 9.18
CA PRO A 231 21.79 46.59 8.99
C PRO A 231 22.58 45.87 10.08
N PRO A 232 22.12 44.72 10.55
CA PRO A 232 22.87 43.91 11.52
C PRO A 232 24.22 43.54 10.91
N THR A 233 25.29 43.78 11.65
CA THR A 233 26.65 43.30 11.31
C THR A 233 26.63 41.80 11.18
N PRO A 234 27.25 41.20 10.15
CA PRO A 234 27.38 39.75 10.05
C PRO A 234 28.14 39.21 11.27
N PRO A 235 27.80 38.05 11.82
CA PRO A 235 28.62 37.42 12.83
C PRO A 235 29.98 37.05 12.25
N ASP A 236 31.02 37.26 13.05
CA ASP A 236 32.41 36.90 12.78
C ASP A 236 32.57 35.38 12.61
#